data_8343f76618294ca803f49f50b0752d6b
#
_entry.id   8343f76618294ca803f49f50b0752d6b
#
_cell.length_a   1.000
_cell.length_b   1.000
_cell.length_c   1.000
_cell.angle_alpha   90.00
_cell.angle_beta   90.00
_cell.angle_gamma   90.00
#
_symmetry.space_group_name_H-M   'P 1'
#
loop_
_entity.id
_entity.type
_entity.pdbx_description
1 polymer ?
#
loop_
_entity_poly.entity_id
_entity_poly.type
_entity_poly.pdbx_seq_one_letter_code
_entity_poly.pdbx_strand_id
1 'polypeptide(L)'
;THIAASRQLTYTAARAMDEDESIALEPAMAKLFSSDVAVWVTQDGQQLHGGWGYAEEFAISRYVVDATVLPIFEGVKPILELKVIARNLLG
;
A
#
# COMPACT_ATOMS: atom_id res chain seq x y z
N THR A 1 -7.63 2.53 -11.61
CA THR A 1 -8.45 3.06 -10.51
C THR A 1 -7.73 2.95 -9.16
N HIS A 2 -7.25 1.78 -8.81
CA HIS A 2 -6.57 1.59 -7.53
C HIS A 2 -5.30 2.46 -7.41
N ILE A 3 -4.53 2.58 -8.48
CA ILE A 3 -3.33 3.43 -8.46
C ILE A 3 -3.72 4.89 -8.25
N ALA A 4 -4.73 5.37 -8.95
CA ALA A 4 -5.20 6.75 -8.79
C ALA A 4 -5.73 7.00 -7.38
N ALA A 5 -6.47 6.05 -6.82
CA ALA A 5 -6.99 6.15 -5.44
C ALA A 5 -5.84 6.16 -4.42
N SER A 6 -4.83 5.31 -4.61
CA SER A 6 -3.64 5.29 -3.75
C SER A 6 -2.91 6.62 -3.78
N ARG A 7 -2.76 7.20 -4.97
CA ARG A 7 -2.09 8.49 -5.13
C ARG A 7 -2.84 9.59 -4.38
N GLN A 8 -4.14 9.67 -4.55
CA GLN A 8 -4.96 10.68 -3.90
C GLN A 8 -4.94 10.53 -2.38
N LEU A 9 -5.04 9.32 -1.89
CA LEU A 9 -4.99 9.05 -0.46
C LEU A 9 -3.63 9.42 0.13
N THR A 10 -2.55 9.13 -0.59
CA THR A 10 -1.19 9.48 -0.17
C THR A 10 -1.02 11.01 -0.11
N TYR A 11 -1.50 11.72 -1.12
CA TYR A 11 -1.40 13.18 -1.14
C TYR A 11 -2.27 13.82 -0.06
N THR A 12 -3.43 13.25 0.20
CA THR A 12 -4.30 13.70 1.30
C THR A 12 -3.59 13.53 2.65
N ALA A 13 -2.94 12.39 2.85
CA ALA A 13 -2.17 12.15 4.08
C ALA A 13 -1.01 13.14 4.21
N ALA A 14 -0.32 13.42 3.12
CA ALA A 14 0.80 14.36 3.12
C ALA A 14 0.32 15.78 3.47
N ARG A 15 -0.80 16.21 2.89
CA ARG A 15 -1.38 17.52 3.22
C ARG A 15 -1.83 17.60 4.67
N ALA A 16 -2.43 16.53 5.17
CA ALA A 16 -2.88 16.47 6.56
C ALA A 16 -1.70 16.59 7.53
N MET A 17 -0.59 15.96 7.22
CA MET A 17 0.63 16.05 8.04
C MET A 17 1.24 17.45 8.01
N ASP A 18 1.16 18.14 6.88
CA ASP A 18 1.64 19.51 6.78
C ASP A 18 0.81 20.47 7.63
N GLU A 19 -0.48 20.20 7.78
CA GLU A 19 -1.42 21.05 8.52
C GLU A 19 -1.51 20.72 10.01
N ASP A 20 -1.38 19.44 10.36
CA ASP A 20 -1.52 18.97 11.73
C ASP A 20 -0.70 17.69 11.93
N GLU A 21 0.37 17.80 12.71
CA GLU A 21 1.29 16.70 12.97
C GLU A 21 0.68 15.58 13.84
N SER A 22 -0.45 15.81 14.47
CA SER A 22 -1.05 14.85 15.40
C SER A 22 -1.89 13.79 14.69
N ILE A 23 -2.08 13.90 13.37
CA ILE A 23 -2.95 12.99 12.61
C ILE A 23 -2.21 11.70 12.31
N ALA A 24 -2.78 10.58 12.74
CA ALA A 24 -2.24 9.24 12.46
C ALA A 24 -3.15 8.43 11.51
N LEU A 25 -4.42 8.83 11.35
CA LEU A 25 -5.41 8.06 10.59
C LEU A 25 -5.10 8.05 9.10
N GLU A 26 -4.90 9.20 8.48
CA GLU A 26 -4.67 9.30 7.05
C GLU A 26 -3.38 8.62 6.61
N PRO A 27 -2.22 8.81 7.28
CA PRO A 27 -1.02 8.07 6.92
C PRO A 27 -1.17 6.55 7.07
N ALA A 28 -1.88 6.09 8.11
CA ALA A 28 -2.12 4.67 8.32
C ALA A 28 -2.98 4.09 7.19
N MET A 29 -4.04 4.80 6.81
CA MET A 29 -4.90 4.40 5.70
C MET A 29 -4.16 4.38 4.37
N ALA A 30 -3.33 5.40 4.13
CA ALA A 30 -2.52 5.48 2.91
C ALA A 30 -1.54 4.31 2.82
N LYS A 31 -0.85 4.01 3.91
CA LYS A 31 0.09 2.88 3.94
C LYS A 31 -0.63 1.55 3.74
N LEU A 32 -1.74 1.33 4.44
CA LEU A 32 -2.52 0.11 4.34
C LEU A 32 -3.02 -0.12 2.91
N PHE A 33 -3.70 0.85 2.35
CA PHE A 33 -4.32 0.73 1.03
C PHE A 33 -3.27 0.66 -0.07
N SER A 34 -2.27 1.53 -0.05
CA SER A 34 -1.24 1.56 -1.10
C SER A 34 -0.40 0.31 -1.11
N SER A 35 -0.11 -0.28 0.05
CA SER A 35 0.61 -1.55 0.13
C SER A 35 -0.17 -2.68 -0.52
N ASP A 36 -1.49 -2.77 -0.25
CA ASP A 36 -2.35 -3.76 -0.89
C ASP A 36 -2.41 -3.54 -2.41
N VAL A 37 -2.57 -2.29 -2.83
CA VAL A 37 -2.62 -1.96 -4.26
C VAL A 37 -1.33 -2.33 -4.97
N ALA A 38 -0.17 -2.10 -4.35
CA ALA A 38 1.11 -2.49 -4.94
C ALA A 38 1.17 -4.00 -5.19
N VAL A 39 0.69 -4.81 -4.25
CA VAL A 39 0.62 -6.26 -4.42
C VAL A 39 -0.33 -6.62 -5.57
N TRP A 40 -1.54 -6.08 -5.58
CA TRP A 40 -2.54 -6.41 -6.61
C TRP A 40 -2.07 -6.01 -8.00
N VAL A 41 -1.54 -4.80 -8.15
CA VAL A 41 -1.12 -4.28 -9.46
C VAL A 41 0.07 -5.06 -10.00
N THR A 42 1.05 -5.39 -9.17
CA THR A 42 2.21 -6.17 -9.62
C THR A 42 1.81 -7.59 -10.00
N GLN A 43 0.90 -8.21 -9.25
CA GLN A 43 0.40 -9.55 -9.60
C GLN A 43 -0.38 -9.54 -10.91
N ASP A 44 -1.23 -8.54 -11.12
CA ASP A 44 -1.96 -8.40 -12.38
C ASP A 44 -0.99 -8.16 -13.53
N GLY A 45 0.03 -7.33 -13.33
CA GLY A 45 1.07 -7.11 -14.34
C GLY A 45 1.82 -8.40 -14.69
N GLN A 46 2.11 -9.22 -13.67
CA GLN A 46 2.75 -10.50 -13.87
C GLN A 46 1.89 -11.43 -14.75
N GLN A 47 0.58 -11.46 -14.48
CA GLN A 47 -0.35 -12.25 -15.28
C GLN A 47 -0.39 -11.79 -16.73
N LEU A 48 -0.35 -10.48 -16.95
CA LEU A 48 -0.36 -9.93 -18.31
C LEU A 48 0.90 -10.30 -19.10
N HIS A 49 2.00 -10.56 -18.42
CA HIS A 49 3.23 -11.04 -19.07
C HIS A 49 3.15 -12.53 -19.43
N GLY A 50 2.15 -13.26 -18.96
CA GLY A 50 2.06 -14.70 -19.14
C GLY A 50 3.20 -15.44 -18.45
N GLY A 51 3.68 -16.51 -19.03
CA GLY A 51 4.78 -17.30 -18.46
C GLY A 51 6.07 -16.51 -18.25
N TRP A 52 6.31 -15.52 -19.09
CA TRP A 52 7.49 -14.66 -18.97
C TRP A 52 7.46 -13.82 -17.67
N GLY A 53 6.28 -13.57 -17.11
CA GLY A 53 6.15 -12.83 -15.87
C GLY A 53 6.73 -13.56 -14.66
N TYR A 54 6.89 -14.86 -14.74
CA TYR A 54 7.52 -15.66 -13.69
C TYR A 54 9.04 -15.68 -13.80
N ALA A 55 9.57 -15.42 -15.01
CA ALA A 55 11.01 -15.48 -15.26
C ALA A 55 11.75 -14.31 -14.65
N GLU A 56 12.90 -14.59 -14.02
CA GLU A 56 13.69 -13.58 -13.32
C GLU A 56 14.31 -12.53 -14.26
N GLU A 57 14.39 -12.83 -15.56
CA GLU A 57 14.90 -11.89 -16.55
C GLU A 57 14.02 -10.65 -16.69
N PHE A 58 12.75 -10.74 -16.33
CA PHE A 58 11.82 -9.63 -16.45
C PHE A 58 11.57 -8.99 -15.09
N ALA A 59 11.62 -7.68 -15.04
CA ALA A 59 11.52 -6.91 -13.81
C ALA A 59 10.24 -7.17 -13.02
N ILE A 60 9.14 -7.55 -13.72
CA ILE A 60 7.85 -7.72 -13.04
C ILE A 60 7.88 -8.80 -11.97
N SER A 61 8.65 -9.87 -12.13
CA SER A 61 8.77 -10.91 -11.11
C SER A 61 9.40 -10.37 -9.83
N ARG A 62 10.40 -9.49 -9.97
CA ARG A 62 11.03 -8.86 -8.83
C ARG A 62 10.10 -7.86 -8.15
N TYR A 63 9.29 -7.14 -8.93
CA TYR A 63 8.31 -6.21 -8.38
C TYR A 63 7.26 -6.92 -7.55
N VAL A 64 6.80 -8.11 -7.97
CA VAL A 64 5.85 -8.90 -7.18
C VAL A 64 6.46 -9.29 -5.84
N VAL A 65 7.70 -9.79 -5.86
CA VAL A 65 8.40 -10.20 -4.63
C VAL A 65 8.60 -8.99 -3.72
N ASP A 66 9.09 -7.89 -4.27
CA ASP A 66 9.36 -6.68 -3.48
C ASP A 66 8.07 -6.09 -2.90
N ALA A 67 6.97 -6.14 -3.65
CA ALA A 67 5.70 -5.60 -3.18
C ALA A 67 5.12 -6.38 -2.01
N THR A 68 5.37 -7.70 -1.94
CA THR A 68 4.76 -8.53 -0.89
C THR A 68 5.24 -8.19 0.51
N VAL A 69 6.38 -7.55 0.67
CA VAL A 69 6.87 -7.13 1.98
C VAL A 69 6.22 -5.83 2.47
N LEU A 70 5.66 -5.03 1.56
CA LEU A 70 5.09 -3.73 1.92
C LEU A 70 3.97 -3.80 2.95
N PRO A 71 3.03 -4.77 2.89
CA PRO A 71 2.01 -4.88 3.93
C PRO A 71 2.54 -5.42 5.26
N ILE A 72 3.79 -5.88 5.30
CA ILE A 72 4.37 -6.55 6.47
C ILE A 72 5.17 -5.59 7.34
N PHE A 73 6.05 -4.78 6.73
CA PHE A 73 6.98 -3.95 7.49
C PHE A 73 6.42 -2.55 7.76
N GLU A 74 7.01 -1.84 8.73
CA GLU A 74 6.67 -0.45 9.04
C GLU A 74 5.16 -0.25 9.31
N GLY A 75 4.57 -1.15 10.09
CA GLY A 75 3.15 -1.14 10.37
C GLY A 75 2.45 -2.25 9.60
N VAL A 76 2.50 -3.45 10.15
CA VAL A 76 1.86 -4.63 9.57
C VAL A 76 0.34 -4.40 9.50
N LYS A 77 -0.29 -4.92 8.46
CA LYS A 77 -1.71 -4.68 8.17
C LYS A 77 -2.64 -4.86 9.37
N PRO A 78 -2.61 -5.99 10.12
CA PRO A 78 -3.51 -6.13 11.28
C PRO A 78 -3.31 -5.06 12.35
N ILE A 79 -2.08 -4.61 12.55
CA ILE A 79 -1.79 -3.57 13.54
C ILE A 79 -2.37 -2.23 13.08
N LEU A 80 -2.23 -1.89 11.78
CA LEU A 80 -2.80 -0.66 11.25
C LEU A 80 -4.32 -0.68 11.34
N GLU A 81 -4.95 -1.83 11.01
CA GLU A 81 -6.40 -1.95 11.06
C GLU A 81 -6.94 -1.85 12.49
N LEU A 82 -6.32 -2.55 13.43
CA LEU A 82 -6.86 -2.67 14.79
C LEU A 82 -6.39 -1.58 15.73
N LYS A 83 -5.13 -1.23 15.67
CA LYS A 83 -4.56 -0.31 16.66
C LYS A 83 -4.51 1.14 16.25
N VAL A 84 -4.44 1.41 14.97
CA VAL A 84 -4.36 2.79 14.49
C VAL A 84 -5.69 3.25 13.93
N ILE A 85 -6.17 2.61 12.86
CA ILE A 85 -7.38 3.06 12.16
C ILE A 85 -8.61 2.89 13.05
N ALA A 86 -8.83 1.70 13.59
CA ALA A 86 -10.00 1.43 14.43
C ALA A 86 -10.00 2.33 15.67
N ARG A 87 -8.85 2.50 16.31
CA ARG A 87 -8.75 3.36 17.48
C ARG A 87 -9.14 4.80 17.15
N ASN A 88 -8.67 5.33 16.01
CA ASN A 88 -8.99 6.70 15.62
C ASN A 88 -10.47 6.87 15.28
N LEU A 89 -11.11 5.85 14.72
CA LEU A 89 -12.53 5.91 14.37
C LEU A 89 -13.44 5.69 15.57
N LEU A 90 -13.02 4.88 16.55
CA LEU A 90 -13.85 4.49 17.68
C LEU A 90 -13.61 5.33 18.94
N GLY A 91 -12.51 5.96 18.99
CA GLY A 91 -12.18 6.64 20.20
C GLY A 91 -11.29 7.77 20.20
#